data_fafa8dce928580b8878bfb337ef0b030
#
_entry.id   fafa8dce928580b8878bfb337ef0b030
#
_cell.length_a   1.000
_cell.length_b   1.000
_cell.length_c   1.000
_cell.angle_alpha   90.00
_cell.angle_beta   90.00
_cell.angle_gamma   90.00
#
_symmetry.space_group_name_H-M   'P 1'
#
loop_
_entity.id
_entity.type
_entity.pdbx_description
1 polymer ?
#
loop_
_entity_poly.entity_id
_entity_poly.type
_entity_poly.pdbx_seq_one_letter_code
_entity_poly.pdbx_strand_id
1 'polypeptide(L)'
;SSAASDVYKRQMINEAIEFAAKAHEGQLRKGTKKPYIVHPIEVSEIVSAMTDDEEVICAAVLHDTIEDCRGITKDVLKLRFGDRVAELVAQESEDKTLSWKERKSATIARLKDAQREVQLIGLADKLSNMRDIDRDYPVVGEKLWERFRMKSKAALEWYYKGVRDALKENFSEEEEYKEYCGLIEKNFGSSEIDMSWDKQDV
;
A
#
# COMPACT_ATOMS: atom_id res chain seq x y z
N SER A 1 25.95 19.13 12.86
CA SER A 1 25.85 17.92 12.07
C SER A 1 24.42 17.38 11.97
N SER A 2 23.56 17.48 12.99
CA SER A 2 22.17 17.02 12.90
C SER A 2 21.34 17.83 11.90
N ALA A 3 21.45 19.17 11.92
CA ALA A 3 20.68 20.04 11.01
C ALA A 3 21.00 19.82 9.53
N ALA A 4 22.26 19.57 9.16
CA ALA A 4 22.64 19.28 7.78
C ALA A 4 22.12 17.91 7.32
N SER A 5 22.14 16.91 8.20
CA SER A 5 21.52 15.61 7.97
C SER A 5 20.02 15.77 7.74
N ASP A 6 19.32 16.50 8.60
CA ASP A 6 17.87 16.71 8.51
C ASP A 6 17.45 17.48 7.25
N VAL A 7 18.29 18.40 6.76
CA VAL A 7 18.06 19.11 5.48
C VAL A 7 18.22 18.16 4.30
N TYR A 8 19.29 17.36 4.27
CA TYR A 8 19.53 16.38 3.21
C TYR A 8 18.39 15.34 3.14
N LYS A 9 17.92 14.93 4.26
CA LYS A 9 16.82 14.00 4.48
C LYS A 9 15.52 14.49 3.88
N ARG A 10 15.08 15.68 4.24
CA ARG A 10 13.89 16.32 3.66
C ARG A 10 14.02 16.49 2.14
N GLN A 11 15.24 16.74 1.66
CA GLN A 11 15.49 16.89 0.23
C GLN A 11 15.23 15.59 -0.53
N MET A 12 15.69 14.44 -0.01
CA MET A 12 15.48 13.13 -0.65
C MET A 12 13.98 12.75 -0.71
N ILE A 13 13.23 13.01 0.37
CA ILE A 13 11.78 12.76 0.38
C ILE A 13 11.07 13.67 -0.62
N ASN A 14 11.42 14.95 -0.69
CA ASN A 14 10.84 15.89 -1.66
C ASN A 14 11.12 15.45 -3.10
N GLU A 15 12.35 15.03 -3.40
CA GLU A 15 12.71 14.48 -4.72
C GLU A 15 11.91 13.22 -5.07
N ALA A 16 11.65 12.35 -4.09
CA ALA A 16 10.81 11.17 -4.27
C ALA A 16 9.34 11.57 -4.56
N ILE A 17 8.81 12.57 -3.88
CA ILE A 17 7.45 13.08 -4.12
C ILE A 17 7.35 13.69 -5.54
N GLU A 18 8.29 14.52 -5.95
CA GLU A 18 8.31 15.10 -7.30
C GLU A 18 8.43 14.02 -8.38
N PHE A 19 9.29 13.02 -8.16
CA PHE A 19 9.45 11.90 -9.07
C PHE A 19 8.16 11.07 -9.18
N ALA A 20 7.54 10.70 -8.05
CA ALA A 20 6.30 9.95 -8.04
C ALA A 20 5.14 10.73 -8.66
N ALA A 21 5.04 12.04 -8.40
CA ALA A 21 4.02 12.92 -8.99
C ALA A 21 4.12 12.94 -10.51
N LYS A 22 5.33 13.01 -11.05
CA LYS A 22 5.57 12.95 -12.49
C LYS A 22 5.31 11.56 -13.07
N ALA A 23 5.73 10.50 -12.36
CA ALA A 23 5.53 9.13 -12.79
C ALA A 23 4.05 8.75 -12.89
N HIS A 24 3.23 9.22 -11.93
CA HIS A 24 1.78 8.99 -11.85
C HIS A 24 0.95 10.10 -12.56
N GLU A 25 1.58 10.98 -13.33
CA GLU A 25 0.87 12.06 -14.02
C GLU A 25 -0.29 11.53 -14.88
N GLY A 26 -1.47 12.11 -14.72
CA GLY A 26 -2.69 11.70 -15.42
C GLY A 26 -3.40 10.47 -14.84
N GLN A 27 -2.80 9.76 -13.89
CA GLN A 27 -3.47 8.66 -13.18
C GLN A 27 -4.42 9.20 -12.11
N LEU A 28 -5.55 8.53 -11.92
CA LEU A 28 -6.57 8.89 -10.92
C LEU A 28 -6.82 7.71 -9.96
N ARG A 29 -7.19 8.02 -8.72
CA ARG A 29 -7.69 7.02 -7.75
C ARG A 29 -8.98 6.40 -8.28
N LYS A 30 -9.09 5.07 -8.16
CA LYS A 30 -10.19 4.27 -8.72
C LYS A 30 -11.56 4.83 -8.33
N GLY A 31 -12.38 5.10 -9.34
CA GLY A 31 -13.74 5.60 -9.16
C GLY A 31 -13.83 7.03 -8.62
N THR A 32 -12.76 7.80 -8.66
CA THR A 32 -12.72 9.20 -8.24
C THR A 32 -12.07 10.09 -9.31
N LYS A 33 -12.09 11.41 -9.09
CA LYS A 33 -11.34 12.40 -9.89
C LYS A 33 -10.04 12.86 -9.19
N LYS A 34 -9.67 12.23 -8.08
CA LYS A 34 -8.47 12.60 -7.32
C LYS A 34 -7.22 12.11 -8.06
N PRO A 35 -6.18 12.93 -8.20
CA PRO A 35 -4.88 12.48 -8.72
C PRO A 35 -4.33 11.32 -7.89
N TYR A 36 -3.72 10.33 -8.56
CA TYR A 36 -3.22 9.13 -7.89
C TYR A 36 -2.17 9.44 -6.82
N ILE A 37 -1.35 10.48 -7.05
CA ILE A 37 -0.25 10.86 -6.14
C ILE A 37 -0.69 11.12 -4.68
N VAL A 38 -1.96 11.44 -4.44
CA VAL A 38 -2.47 11.64 -3.06
C VAL A 38 -2.32 10.38 -2.21
N HIS A 39 -2.39 9.18 -2.82
CA HIS A 39 -2.22 7.92 -2.12
C HIS A 39 -0.75 7.67 -1.71
N PRO A 40 0.25 7.69 -2.59
CA PRO A 40 1.65 7.59 -2.18
C PRO A 40 2.08 8.61 -1.14
N ILE A 41 1.57 9.83 -1.19
CA ILE A 41 1.82 10.86 -0.17
C ILE A 41 1.24 10.41 1.18
N GLU A 42 -0.03 10.01 1.23
CA GLU A 42 -0.65 9.51 2.46
C GLU A 42 0.10 8.29 3.02
N VAL A 43 0.49 7.34 2.15
CA VAL A 43 1.29 6.18 2.57
C VAL A 43 2.60 6.61 3.24
N SER A 44 3.30 7.58 2.66
CA SER A 44 4.54 8.11 3.25
C SER A 44 4.32 8.84 4.58
N GLU A 45 3.20 9.54 4.73
CA GLU A 45 2.82 10.19 5.99
C GLU A 45 2.53 9.16 7.09
N ILE A 46 1.83 8.08 6.76
CA ILE A 46 1.58 6.97 7.69
C ILE A 46 2.91 6.31 8.10
N VAL A 47 3.79 6.02 7.14
CA VAL A 47 5.12 5.44 7.43
C VAL A 47 5.95 6.39 8.32
N SER A 48 5.93 7.70 8.08
CA SER A 48 6.67 8.69 8.85
C SER A 48 6.18 8.83 10.30
N ALA A 49 4.96 8.39 10.61
CA ALA A 49 4.48 8.30 11.98
C ALA A 49 5.09 7.09 12.75
N MET A 50 5.53 6.06 12.03
CA MET A 50 6.08 4.82 12.59
C MET A 50 7.62 4.72 12.55
N THR A 51 8.30 5.54 11.73
CA THR A 51 9.76 5.51 11.60
C THR A 51 10.33 6.85 11.13
N ASP A 52 11.55 7.16 11.58
CA ASP A 52 12.35 8.30 11.10
C ASP A 52 13.33 7.90 9.96
N ASP A 53 13.24 6.66 9.48
CA ASP A 53 14.10 6.14 8.41
C ASP A 53 13.64 6.67 7.05
N GLU A 54 14.40 7.57 6.49
CA GLU A 54 14.03 8.29 5.28
C GLU A 54 14.03 7.45 4.03
N GLU A 55 14.91 6.46 3.94
CA GLU A 55 14.90 5.56 2.80
C GLU A 55 13.60 4.72 2.78
N VAL A 56 13.06 4.39 3.97
CA VAL A 56 11.76 3.73 4.11
C VAL A 56 10.62 4.68 3.73
N ILE A 57 10.68 5.94 4.17
CA ILE A 57 9.69 6.97 3.80
C ILE A 57 9.75 7.26 2.30
N CYS A 58 10.94 7.37 1.69
CA CYS A 58 11.10 7.48 0.25
C CYS A 58 10.53 6.29 -0.50
N ALA A 59 10.82 5.07 -0.03
CA ALA A 59 10.26 3.87 -0.64
C ALA A 59 8.73 3.83 -0.54
N ALA A 60 8.15 4.33 0.54
CA ALA A 60 6.71 4.48 0.69
C ALA A 60 6.09 5.42 -0.35
N VAL A 61 6.74 6.58 -0.64
CA VAL A 61 6.32 7.48 -1.73
C VAL A 61 6.39 6.79 -3.09
N LEU A 62 7.37 5.92 -3.30
CA LEU A 62 7.68 5.30 -4.59
C LEU A 62 7.06 3.92 -4.79
N HIS A 63 6.34 3.38 -3.79
CA HIS A 63 5.98 1.95 -3.69
C HIS A 63 5.24 1.38 -4.91
N ASP A 64 4.39 2.18 -5.56
CA ASP A 64 3.60 1.77 -6.73
C ASP A 64 4.27 2.10 -8.08
N THR A 65 5.41 2.81 -8.08
CA THR A 65 5.99 3.33 -9.33
C THR A 65 6.51 2.23 -10.27
N ILE A 66 7.13 1.17 -9.73
CA ILE A 66 7.59 0.03 -10.54
C ILE A 66 6.39 -0.72 -11.13
N GLU A 67 5.33 -0.89 -10.35
CA GLU A 67 4.16 -1.67 -10.77
C GLU A 67 3.29 -0.91 -11.77
N ASP A 68 3.06 0.39 -11.56
CA ASP A 68 1.99 1.14 -12.22
C ASP A 68 2.49 2.25 -13.16
N CYS A 69 3.81 2.50 -13.23
CA CYS A 69 4.37 3.56 -14.08
C CYS A 69 5.28 2.99 -15.17
N ARG A 70 4.92 3.29 -16.43
CA ARG A 70 5.69 2.80 -17.57
C ARG A 70 7.12 3.35 -17.56
N GLY A 71 8.09 2.45 -17.70
CA GLY A 71 9.52 2.80 -17.81
C GLY A 71 10.20 3.03 -16.47
N ILE A 72 9.49 2.90 -15.35
CA ILE A 72 10.09 2.91 -14.02
C ILE A 72 10.45 1.46 -13.66
N THR A 73 11.73 1.23 -13.46
CA THR A 73 12.30 -0.07 -13.09
C THR A 73 13.09 0.04 -11.80
N LYS A 74 13.44 -1.10 -11.19
CA LYS A 74 14.33 -1.13 -10.04
C LYS A 74 15.66 -0.40 -10.33
N ASP A 75 16.23 -0.56 -11.52
CA ASP A 75 17.50 0.09 -11.90
C ASP A 75 17.35 1.61 -11.99
N VAL A 76 16.22 2.13 -12.50
CA VAL A 76 15.92 3.56 -12.51
C VAL A 76 15.88 4.11 -11.09
N LEU A 77 15.20 3.43 -10.18
CA LEU A 77 15.13 3.85 -8.78
C LEU A 77 16.48 3.75 -8.07
N LYS A 78 17.25 2.69 -8.34
CA LYS A 78 18.61 2.51 -7.81
C LYS A 78 19.54 3.66 -8.18
N LEU A 79 19.54 4.07 -9.45
CA LEU A 79 20.34 5.20 -9.92
C LEU A 79 19.95 6.53 -9.29
N ARG A 80 18.67 6.69 -8.94
CA ARG A 80 18.12 7.95 -8.43
C ARG A 80 18.11 8.06 -6.92
N PHE A 81 17.74 6.97 -6.24
CA PHE A 81 17.44 6.95 -4.80
C PHE A 81 18.29 5.94 -4.02
N GLY A 82 19.19 5.20 -4.69
CA GLY A 82 20.06 4.22 -4.06
C GLY A 82 19.49 2.80 -4.01
N ASP A 83 20.39 1.86 -3.67
CA ASP A 83 20.08 0.42 -3.68
C ASP A 83 18.96 0.04 -2.72
N ARG A 84 18.99 0.56 -1.49
CA ARG A 84 18.04 0.17 -0.46
C ARG A 84 16.62 0.64 -0.77
N VAL A 85 16.43 1.87 -1.23
CA VAL A 85 15.12 2.37 -1.66
C VAL A 85 14.58 1.52 -2.82
N ALA A 86 15.41 1.26 -3.84
CA ALA A 86 15.00 0.45 -4.99
C ALA A 86 14.63 -0.98 -4.60
N GLU A 87 15.34 -1.58 -3.63
CA GLU A 87 15.04 -2.92 -3.12
C GLU A 87 13.71 -2.96 -2.38
N LEU A 88 13.46 -1.99 -1.49
CA LEU A 88 12.21 -1.88 -0.74
C LEU A 88 11.01 -1.74 -1.69
N VAL A 89 11.10 -0.85 -2.69
CA VAL A 89 10.03 -0.65 -3.68
C VAL A 89 9.81 -1.91 -4.53
N ALA A 90 10.88 -2.58 -4.96
CA ALA A 90 10.76 -3.80 -5.76
C ALA A 90 10.02 -4.92 -5.01
N GLN A 91 10.14 -4.99 -3.69
CA GLN A 91 9.45 -5.96 -2.86
C GLN A 91 7.93 -5.68 -2.73
N GLU A 92 7.48 -4.45 -3.00
CA GLU A 92 6.04 -4.12 -3.01
C GLU A 92 5.34 -4.51 -4.32
N SER A 93 6.08 -4.75 -5.40
CA SER A 93 5.52 -5.04 -6.74
C SER A 93 4.95 -6.45 -6.83
N GLU A 94 3.78 -6.57 -7.47
CA GLU A 94 3.12 -7.85 -7.73
C GLU A 94 3.43 -8.37 -9.14
N ASP A 95 3.47 -9.70 -9.31
CA ASP A 95 3.57 -10.34 -10.62
C ASP A 95 2.21 -10.32 -11.34
N LYS A 96 2.06 -9.41 -12.29
CA LYS A 96 0.81 -9.21 -13.04
C LYS A 96 0.44 -10.37 -13.99
N THR A 97 1.31 -11.37 -14.17
CA THR A 97 1.02 -12.58 -14.96
C THR A 97 0.14 -13.56 -14.19
N LEU A 98 0.11 -13.46 -12.86
CA LEU A 98 -0.67 -14.30 -11.98
C LEU A 98 -2.14 -13.82 -11.86
N SER A 99 -3.04 -14.74 -11.47
CA SER A 99 -4.41 -14.40 -11.11
C SER A 99 -4.46 -13.42 -9.92
N TRP A 100 -5.59 -12.76 -9.74
CA TRP A 100 -5.76 -11.84 -8.60
C TRP A 100 -5.54 -12.55 -7.25
N LYS A 101 -6.10 -13.76 -7.09
CA LYS A 101 -5.98 -14.54 -5.86
C LYS A 101 -4.54 -14.94 -5.60
N GLU A 102 -3.82 -15.43 -6.60
CA GLU A 102 -2.41 -15.81 -6.47
C GLU A 102 -1.55 -14.61 -6.05
N ARG A 103 -1.75 -13.45 -6.68
CA ARG A 103 -1.03 -12.22 -6.32
C ARG A 103 -1.31 -11.81 -4.88
N LYS A 104 -2.59 -11.81 -4.46
CA LYS A 104 -2.95 -11.43 -3.09
C LYS A 104 -2.49 -12.44 -2.04
N SER A 105 -2.52 -13.74 -2.36
CA SER A 105 -1.92 -14.77 -1.52
C SER A 105 -0.41 -14.59 -1.37
N ALA A 106 0.30 -14.29 -2.47
CA ALA A 106 1.72 -14.00 -2.44
C ALA A 106 2.06 -12.76 -1.60
N THR A 107 1.25 -11.70 -1.71
CA THR A 107 1.42 -10.48 -0.89
C THR A 107 1.24 -10.78 0.60
N ILE A 108 0.21 -11.55 0.98
CA ILE A 108 -0.03 -11.94 2.39
C ILE A 108 1.16 -12.76 2.92
N ALA A 109 1.60 -13.77 2.15
CA ALA A 109 2.73 -14.63 2.54
C ALA A 109 4.03 -13.82 2.68
N ARG A 110 4.32 -12.95 1.71
CA ARG A 110 5.49 -12.06 1.75
C ARG A 110 5.48 -11.14 2.97
N LEU A 111 4.36 -10.48 3.26
CA LEU A 111 4.25 -9.57 4.39
C LEU A 111 4.43 -10.29 5.74
N LYS A 112 4.04 -11.56 5.83
CA LYS A 112 4.25 -12.34 7.05
C LYS A 112 5.73 -12.53 7.40
N ASP A 113 6.57 -12.75 6.38
CA ASP A 113 7.98 -13.13 6.54
C ASP A 113 8.96 -12.00 6.17
N ALA A 114 8.46 -10.85 5.73
CA ALA A 114 9.28 -9.73 5.29
C ALA A 114 9.99 -9.02 6.45
N GLN A 115 11.04 -8.25 6.11
CA GLN A 115 11.67 -7.30 7.02
C GLN A 115 10.66 -6.24 7.46
N ARG A 116 10.86 -5.68 8.66
CA ARG A 116 9.95 -4.69 9.26
C ARG A 116 9.68 -3.49 8.34
N GLU A 117 10.66 -3.02 7.60
CA GLU A 117 10.54 -1.89 6.69
C GLU A 117 9.54 -2.16 5.56
N VAL A 118 9.57 -3.35 4.97
CA VAL A 118 8.60 -3.80 3.96
C VAL A 118 7.21 -3.94 4.57
N GLN A 119 7.13 -4.48 5.78
CA GLN A 119 5.88 -4.60 6.52
C GLN A 119 5.26 -3.23 6.86
N LEU A 120 6.09 -2.21 7.22
CA LEU A 120 5.65 -0.83 7.46
C LEU A 120 4.99 -0.24 6.22
N ILE A 121 5.64 -0.36 5.06
CA ILE A 121 5.11 0.14 3.79
C ILE A 121 3.82 -0.60 3.43
N GLY A 122 3.81 -1.92 3.57
CA GLY A 122 2.63 -2.74 3.30
C GLY A 122 1.43 -2.40 4.20
N LEU A 123 1.66 -2.19 5.51
CA LEU A 123 0.63 -1.73 6.44
C LEU A 123 0.08 -0.37 6.03
N ALA A 124 0.97 0.59 5.76
CA ALA A 124 0.60 1.96 5.41
C ALA A 124 -0.22 2.02 4.10
N ASP A 125 0.18 1.26 3.08
CA ASP A 125 -0.58 1.14 1.82
C ASP A 125 -1.99 0.61 2.08
N LYS A 126 -2.11 -0.46 2.86
CA LYS A 126 -3.43 -1.07 3.12
C LYS A 126 -4.28 -0.21 4.05
N LEU A 127 -3.68 0.49 5.01
CA LEU A 127 -4.39 1.46 5.84
C LEU A 127 -4.93 2.63 5.00
N SER A 128 -4.13 3.22 4.11
CA SER A 128 -4.58 4.27 3.19
C SER A 128 -5.74 3.80 2.31
N ASN A 129 -5.65 2.58 1.78
CA ASN A 129 -6.74 1.98 1.00
C ASN A 129 -8.01 1.75 1.83
N MET A 130 -7.88 1.32 3.09
CA MET A 130 -9.04 1.14 3.99
C MET A 130 -9.67 2.47 4.39
N ARG A 131 -8.89 3.54 4.55
CA ARG A 131 -9.41 4.89 4.76
C ARG A 131 -10.23 5.37 3.56
N ASP A 132 -9.79 5.07 2.33
CA ASP A 132 -10.55 5.37 1.12
C ASP A 132 -11.88 4.61 1.07
N ILE A 133 -11.87 3.32 1.40
CA ILE A 133 -13.09 2.50 1.50
C ILE A 133 -14.04 3.09 2.54
N ASP A 134 -13.55 3.36 3.75
CA ASP A 134 -14.36 3.87 4.86
C ASP A 134 -15.01 5.22 4.55
N ARG A 135 -14.30 6.10 3.86
CA ARG A 135 -14.80 7.39 3.43
C ARG A 135 -15.87 7.27 2.33
N ASP A 136 -15.63 6.39 1.36
CA ASP A 136 -16.45 6.33 0.15
C ASP A 136 -17.68 5.41 0.29
N TYR A 137 -17.59 4.34 1.09
CA TYR A 137 -18.66 3.35 1.24
C TYR A 137 -19.99 3.94 1.75
N PRO A 138 -20.02 4.84 2.75
CA PRO A 138 -21.25 5.50 3.17
C PRO A 138 -21.93 6.33 2.07
N VAL A 139 -21.16 6.79 1.07
CA VAL A 139 -21.66 7.66 -0.01
C VAL A 139 -22.17 6.84 -1.20
N VAL A 140 -21.40 5.80 -1.62
CA VAL A 140 -21.71 5.05 -2.84
C VAL A 140 -22.32 3.66 -2.59
N GLY A 141 -22.30 3.19 -1.36
CA GLY A 141 -22.85 1.89 -0.97
C GLY A 141 -22.17 0.71 -1.69
N GLU A 142 -22.93 -0.35 -1.96
CA GLU A 142 -22.44 -1.58 -2.59
C GLU A 142 -21.76 -1.38 -3.95
N LYS A 143 -22.08 -0.29 -4.66
CA LYS A 143 -21.40 0.06 -5.92
C LYS A 143 -19.91 0.36 -5.75
N LEU A 144 -19.43 0.58 -4.53
CA LEU A 144 -18.01 0.74 -4.24
C LEU A 144 -17.20 -0.46 -4.74
N TRP A 145 -17.71 -1.66 -4.55
CA TRP A 145 -17.00 -2.90 -4.88
C TRP A 145 -16.78 -3.09 -6.38
N GLU A 146 -17.61 -2.46 -7.22
CA GLU A 146 -17.45 -2.48 -8.68
C GLU A 146 -16.18 -1.75 -9.16
N ARG A 147 -15.58 -0.88 -8.33
CA ARG A 147 -14.32 -0.18 -8.63
C ARG A 147 -13.12 -1.12 -8.59
N PHE A 148 -13.24 -2.24 -7.90
CA PHE A 148 -12.15 -3.21 -7.73
C PHE A 148 -12.21 -4.29 -8.80
N ARG A 149 -11.04 -4.86 -9.16
CA ARG A 149 -10.95 -5.88 -10.21
C ARG A 149 -11.83 -7.10 -9.94
N MET A 150 -11.85 -7.57 -8.67
CA MET A 150 -12.68 -8.73 -8.28
C MET A 150 -14.17 -8.42 -8.16
N LYS A 151 -14.55 -7.15 -8.00
CA LYS A 151 -15.94 -6.73 -7.81
C LYS A 151 -16.70 -7.48 -6.70
N SER A 152 -15.97 -8.06 -5.76
CA SER A 152 -16.47 -8.88 -4.66
C SER A 152 -16.02 -8.31 -3.32
N LYS A 153 -16.99 -7.93 -2.47
CA LYS A 153 -16.74 -7.51 -1.10
C LYS A 153 -16.03 -8.61 -0.30
N ALA A 154 -16.50 -9.86 -0.42
CA ALA A 154 -15.93 -10.99 0.30
C ALA A 154 -14.48 -11.30 -0.09
N ALA A 155 -14.12 -11.16 -1.38
CA ALA A 155 -12.74 -11.31 -1.83
C ALA A 155 -11.83 -10.22 -1.22
N LEU A 156 -12.29 -8.98 -1.18
CA LEU A 156 -11.54 -7.87 -0.56
C LEU A 156 -11.43 -8.05 0.95
N GLU A 157 -12.51 -8.48 1.62
CA GLU A 157 -12.50 -8.83 3.04
C GLU A 157 -11.44 -9.89 3.36
N TRP A 158 -11.41 -10.98 2.57
CA TRP A 158 -10.39 -12.02 2.71
C TRP A 158 -8.98 -11.45 2.61
N TYR A 159 -8.73 -10.60 1.64
CA TYR A 159 -7.42 -10.01 1.42
C TYR A 159 -6.99 -9.09 2.58
N TYR A 160 -7.84 -8.14 2.96
CA TYR A 160 -7.51 -7.18 4.03
C TYR A 160 -7.39 -7.86 5.40
N LYS A 161 -8.24 -8.84 5.72
CA LYS A 161 -8.10 -9.66 6.93
C LYS A 161 -6.84 -10.52 6.90
N GLY A 162 -6.47 -11.07 5.75
CA GLY A 162 -5.22 -11.82 5.57
C GLY A 162 -3.97 -10.98 5.84
N VAL A 163 -3.94 -9.74 5.34
CA VAL A 163 -2.86 -8.78 5.62
C VAL A 163 -2.82 -8.41 7.11
N ARG A 164 -3.98 -8.14 7.73
CA ARG A 164 -4.08 -7.90 9.17
C ARG A 164 -3.41 -9.02 9.97
N ASP A 165 -3.77 -10.26 9.67
CA ASP A 165 -3.29 -11.42 10.40
C ASP A 165 -1.79 -11.67 10.15
N ALA A 166 -1.30 -11.40 8.95
CA ALA A 166 0.13 -11.49 8.61
C ALA A 166 1.00 -10.48 9.39
N LEU A 167 0.47 -9.28 9.67
CA LEU A 167 1.20 -8.20 10.35
C LEU A 167 1.03 -8.19 11.87
N LYS A 168 0.10 -8.98 12.41
CA LYS A 168 -0.31 -8.93 13.81
C LYS A 168 0.85 -9.08 14.79
N GLU A 169 1.75 -10.02 14.54
CA GLU A 169 2.85 -10.33 15.46
C GLU A 169 3.77 -9.12 15.70
N ASN A 170 4.06 -8.34 14.65
CA ASN A 170 5.02 -7.25 14.69
C ASN A 170 4.40 -5.87 14.92
N PHE A 171 3.06 -5.72 14.75
CA PHE A 171 2.41 -4.42 14.72
C PHE A 171 1.21 -4.27 15.66
N SER A 172 0.84 -5.28 16.46
CA SER A 172 -0.35 -5.23 17.32
C SER A 172 -0.39 -4.04 18.28
N GLU A 173 0.75 -3.49 18.67
CA GLU A 173 0.87 -2.34 19.57
C GLU A 173 0.86 -0.98 18.86
N GLU A 174 1.09 -0.95 17.54
CA GLU A 174 1.12 0.29 16.75
C GLU A 174 -0.29 0.85 16.55
N GLU A 175 -0.44 2.18 16.67
CA GLU A 175 -1.75 2.85 16.52
C GLU A 175 -2.30 2.70 15.09
N GLU A 176 -1.43 2.74 14.07
CA GLU A 176 -1.77 2.54 12.66
C GLU A 176 -2.35 1.15 12.40
N TYR A 177 -1.82 0.13 13.07
CA TYR A 177 -2.36 -1.23 12.98
C TYR A 177 -3.71 -1.35 13.68
N LYS A 178 -3.88 -0.71 14.85
CA LYS A 178 -5.16 -0.68 15.56
C LYS A 178 -6.23 0.04 14.73
N GLU A 179 -5.88 1.17 14.10
CA GLU A 179 -6.76 1.86 13.17
C GLU A 179 -7.16 0.94 12.00
N TYR A 180 -6.17 0.27 11.39
CA TYR A 180 -6.42 -0.68 10.30
C TYR A 180 -7.40 -1.79 10.69
N CYS A 181 -7.22 -2.40 11.86
CA CYS A 181 -8.14 -3.40 12.40
C CYS A 181 -9.56 -2.84 12.60
N GLY A 182 -9.68 -1.64 13.16
CA GLY A 182 -10.96 -0.98 13.38
C GLY A 182 -11.71 -0.68 12.09
N LEU A 183 -10.99 -0.23 11.03
CA LEU A 183 -11.57 0.02 9.72
C LEU A 183 -12.04 -1.27 9.03
N ILE A 184 -11.28 -2.37 9.17
CA ILE A 184 -11.69 -3.69 8.67
C ILE A 184 -12.99 -4.13 9.35
N GLU A 185 -13.04 -4.07 10.68
CA GLU A 185 -14.23 -4.49 11.42
C GLU A 185 -15.46 -3.65 11.07
N LYS A 186 -15.28 -2.33 10.95
CA LYS A 186 -16.36 -1.40 10.58
C LYS A 186 -16.94 -1.67 9.20
N ASN A 187 -16.10 -1.95 8.18
CA ASN A 187 -16.53 -2.04 6.78
C ASN A 187 -16.86 -3.47 6.33
N PHE A 188 -16.24 -4.48 6.93
CA PHE A 188 -16.42 -5.89 6.57
C PHE A 188 -17.12 -6.71 7.67
N GLY A 189 -17.08 -6.24 8.92
CA GLY A 189 -17.62 -6.95 10.08
C GLY A 189 -16.64 -7.96 10.68
N SER A 190 -17.09 -8.56 11.81
CA SER A 190 -16.32 -9.55 12.58
C SER A 190 -16.65 -11.01 12.21
N SER A 191 -17.59 -11.24 11.28
CA SER A 191 -18.01 -12.58 10.85
C SER A 191 -16.89 -13.37 10.17
N GLU A 192 -17.06 -14.69 10.08
CA GLU A 192 -16.19 -15.54 9.27
C GLU A 192 -16.21 -15.10 7.79
N ILE A 193 -15.06 -15.27 7.13
CA ILE A 193 -14.88 -14.85 5.73
C ILE A 193 -15.71 -15.77 4.83
N ASP A 194 -16.60 -15.21 4.01
CA ASP A 194 -17.28 -15.94 2.97
C ASP A 194 -16.30 -16.26 1.81
N MET A 195 -15.97 -17.54 1.63
CA MET A 195 -15.08 -18.04 0.59
C MET A 195 -15.81 -18.46 -0.70
N SER A 196 -17.10 -18.17 -0.83
CA SER A 196 -17.90 -18.54 -2.02
C SER A 196 -17.40 -17.89 -3.31
N TRP A 197 -16.76 -16.72 -3.20
CA TRP A 197 -16.15 -16.01 -4.33
C TRP A 197 -14.99 -16.78 -5.00
N ASP A 198 -14.34 -17.67 -4.26
CA ASP A 198 -13.20 -18.45 -4.74
C ASP A 198 -13.57 -19.52 -5.79
N LYS A 199 -14.84 -19.81 -5.92
CA LYS A 199 -15.36 -20.80 -6.89
C LYS A 199 -15.70 -20.22 -8.27
N GLN A 200 -15.50 -18.90 -8.47
CA GLN A 200 -15.90 -18.20 -9.70
C GLN A 200 -14.78 -18.08 -10.76
N ASP A 201 -13.55 -18.50 -10.44
CA ASP A 201 -12.42 -18.52 -11.37
C ASP A 201 -12.25 -19.94 -12.00
N VAL A 202 -13.28 -20.43 -12.69
CA VAL A 202 -13.18 -21.59 -13.58
C VAL A 202 -13.57 -21.18 -14.98
#